data_3c127db3d1a4f6d26e1adc0e9a2773dd
#
_entry.id   3c127db3d1a4f6d26e1adc0e9a2773dd
#
_cell.length_a   1.000
_cell.length_b   1.000
_cell.length_c   1.000
_cell.angle_alpha   90.00
_cell.angle_beta   90.00
_cell.angle_gamma   90.00
#
_symmetry.space_group_name_H-M   'P 1'
#
loop_
_entity.id
_entity.type
_entity.pdbx_description
1 polymer ?
#
loop_
_entity_poly.entity_id
_entity_poly.type
_entity_poly.pdbx_seq_one_letter_code
_entity_poly.pdbx_strand_id
1 'polypeptide(L)'
;MISLCIGRMGQGKSTIAYHIALQADTRVIVDPREQFHTTSDVIPDGDTLFELLDEREEIIVRPYLDVEESFASAMDETCSWIRSNPLEKIAVLADEARILKLTDVEYPSFDWIVRSAGRESIDVIITAHRPSDIPVNIRAIAHYWFVFHTTQEHDLKVIAERAGDEAAEAVRLLRDRNILVWNDSIGSWRIHTKPQTWYHDLAKLTPKKFPQLTATYPF
;
A
#
# COMPACT_ATOMS: atom_id res chain seq x y z
N MET A 1 6.40 3.72 7.89
CA MET A 1 6.75 4.07 6.48
C MET A 1 5.48 4.24 5.66
N ILE A 2 5.47 5.09 4.61
CA ILE A 2 4.31 5.22 3.69
C ILE A 2 4.73 4.79 2.29
N SER A 3 4.00 3.84 1.70
CA SER A 3 4.24 3.28 0.37
C SER A 3 3.01 3.40 -0.51
N LEU A 4 3.15 3.93 -1.70
CA LEU A 4 2.08 4.07 -2.69
C LEU A 4 2.33 3.12 -3.86
N CYS A 5 1.37 2.26 -4.19
CA CYS A 5 1.42 1.33 -5.33
C CYS A 5 0.41 1.78 -6.39
N ILE A 6 0.89 2.40 -7.47
CA ILE A 6 0.07 3.12 -8.44
C ILE A 6 0.14 2.46 -9.81
N GLY A 7 -1.02 2.14 -10.38
CA GLY A 7 -1.09 1.55 -11.72
C GLY A 7 -2.45 0.94 -12.04
N ARG A 8 -2.65 0.54 -13.29
CA ARG A 8 -3.92 -0.02 -13.76
C ARG A 8 -4.20 -1.41 -13.16
N MET A 9 -5.44 -1.85 -13.30
CA MET A 9 -5.85 -3.21 -12.91
C MET A 9 -4.96 -4.27 -13.61
N GLY A 10 -4.62 -5.32 -12.87
CA GLY A 10 -3.83 -6.45 -13.40
C GLY A 10 -2.31 -6.20 -13.51
N GLN A 11 -1.81 -5.01 -13.18
CA GLN A 11 -0.36 -4.72 -13.22
C GLN A 11 0.40 -5.26 -12.00
N GLY A 12 -0.29 -5.67 -10.92
CA GLY A 12 0.30 -6.29 -9.75
C GLY A 12 0.54 -5.33 -8.58
N LYS A 13 -0.24 -4.25 -8.48
CA LYS A 13 -0.23 -3.33 -7.33
C LYS A 13 -0.42 -4.04 -6.00
N SER A 14 -1.56 -4.75 -5.87
CA SER A 14 -1.93 -5.47 -4.64
C SER A 14 -0.91 -6.53 -4.28
N THR A 15 -0.25 -7.16 -5.28
CA THR A 15 0.86 -8.10 -5.04
C THR A 15 2.04 -7.42 -4.35
N ILE A 16 2.48 -6.26 -4.87
CA ILE A 16 3.61 -5.52 -4.26
C ILE A 16 3.20 -4.98 -2.90
N ALA A 17 2.01 -4.40 -2.79
CA ALA A 17 1.48 -3.89 -1.55
C ALA A 17 1.46 -4.96 -0.45
N TYR A 18 0.98 -6.16 -0.77
CA TYR A 18 0.99 -7.28 0.16
C TYR A 18 2.40 -7.71 0.57
N HIS A 19 3.34 -7.77 -0.38
CA HIS A 19 4.73 -8.09 -0.05
C HIS A 19 5.38 -7.06 0.88
N ILE A 20 5.01 -5.79 0.76
CA ILE A 20 5.46 -4.76 1.70
C ILE A 20 4.82 -5.00 3.07
N ALA A 21 3.51 -5.27 3.13
CA ALA A 21 2.80 -5.55 4.37
C ALA A 21 3.37 -6.75 5.14
N LEU A 22 3.84 -7.78 4.44
CA LEU A 22 4.49 -8.96 5.03
C LEU A 22 5.79 -8.67 5.80
N GLN A 23 6.30 -7.43 5.76
CA GLN A 23 7.47 -7.02 6.56
C GLN A 23 7.10 -6.58 7.98
N ALA A 24 5.82 -6.44 8.28
CA ALA A 24 5.30 -6.18 9.60
C ALA A 24 4.89 -7.47 10.31
N ASP A 25 4.93 -7.46 11.63
CA ASP A 25 4.52 -8.59 12.45
C ASP A 25 3.00 -8.76 12.42
N THR A 26 2.29 -7.66 12.49
CA THR A 26 0.82 -7.60 12.44
C THR A 26 0.34 -6.81 11.22
N ARG A 27 -0.76 -7.25 10.60
CA ARG A 27 -1.30 -6.65 9.37
C ARG A 27 -2.80 -6.50 9.40
N VAL A 28 -3.26 -5.29 9.06
CA VAL A 28 -4.65 -4.99 8.75
C VAL A 28 -4.75 -4.67 7.27
N ILE A 29 -5.55 -5.45 6.54
CA ILE A 29 -5.73 -5.31 5.09
C ILE A 29 -7.18 -4.98 4.81
N VAL A 30 -7.46 -3.78 4.31
CA VAL A 30 -8.79 -3.42 3.82
C VAL A 30 -8.89 -3.75 2.34
N ASP A 31 -9.69 -4.78 2.04
CA ASP A 31 -9.81 -5.44 0.73
C ASP A 31 -11.24 -5.35 0.16
N PRO A 32 -11.65 -4.19 -0.36
CA PRO A 32 -13.01 -3.99 -0.86
C PRO A 32 -13.32 -4.76 -2.15
N ARG A 33 -12.33 -5.41 -2.75
CA ARG A 33 -12.45 -6.19 -3.99
C ARG A 33 -12.18 -7.67 -3.83
N GLU A 34 -12.00 -8.15 -2.62
CA GLU A 34 -11.72 -9.57 -2.35
C GLU A 34 -10.52 -10.12 -3.15
N GLN A 35 -9.45 -9.30 -3.27
CA GLN A 35 -8.27 -9.69 -4.05
C GLN A 35 -7.28 -10.55 -3.26
N PHE A 36 -7.33 -10.49 -1.92
CA PHE A 36 -6.43 -11.22 -1.05
C PHE A 36 -7.06 -12.54 -0.62
N HIS A 37 -6.54 -13.64 -1.14
CA HIS A 37 -6.97 -15.00 -0.82
C HIS A 37 -5.97 -15.62 0.13
N THR A 38 -6.14 -15.36 1.41
CA THR A 38 -5.32 -15.91 2.48
C THR A 38 -6.16 -16.80 3.40
N THR A 39 -5.52 -17.49 4.33
CA THR A 39 -6.20 -18.25 5.40
C THR A 39 -6.57 -17.37 6.59
N SER A 40 -6.39 -16.05 6.45
CA SER A 40 -6.60 -15.08 7.51
C SER A 40 -8.07 -14.88 7.82
N ASP A 41 -8.35 -14.37 9.02
CA ASP A 41 -9.70 -14.01 9.40
C ASP A 41 -10.22 -12.87 8.53
N VAL A 42 -11.43 -13.03 8.02
CA VAL A 42 -12.11 -12.05 7.17
C VAL A 42 -13.31 -11.51 7.94
N ILE A 43 -13.36 -10.21 8.15
CA ILE A 43 -14.42 -9.51 8.85
C ILE A 43 -15.05 -8.43 7.96
N PRO A 44 -16.34 -8.09 8.15
CA PRO A 44 -17.01 -7.07 7.31
C PRO A 44 -16.69 -5.63 7.71
N ASP A 45 -16.34 -5.42 8.97
CA ASP A 45 -16.11 -4.11 9.58
C ASP A 45 -14.98 -4.16 10.62
N GLY A 46 -14.85 -3.12 11.43
CA GLY A 46 -13.83 -3.04 12.46
C GLY A 46 -14.25 -3.47 13.86
N ASP A 47 -15.52 -3.79 14.09
CA ASP A 47 -16.07 -3.94 15.45
C ASP A 47 -15.39 -5.01 16.31
N THR A 48 -14.86 -6.06 15.68
CA THR A 48 -14.14 -7.15 16.38
C THR A 48 -12.63 -7.09 16.13
N LEU A 49 -12.15 -6.09 15.41
CA LEU A 49 -10.76 -6.03 14.94
C LEU A 49 -9.77 -5.96 16.10
N PHE A 50 -10.07 -5.16 17.11
CA PHE A 50 -9.18 -4.97 18.26
C PHE A 50 -8.88 -6.30 18.98
N GLU A 51 -9.91 -7.12 19.24
CA GLU A 51 -9.78 -8.42 19.88
C GLU A 51 -8.98 -9.39 19.03
N LEU A 52 -9.22 -9.39 17.72
CA LEU A 52 -8.52 -10.27 16.78
C LEU A 52 -7.05 -9.92 16.60
N LEU A 53 -6.69 -8.64 16.68
CA LEU A 53 -5.29 -8.19 16.53
C LEU A 53 -4.37 -8.71 17.64
N ASP A 54 -4.90 -8.99 18.82
CA ASP A 54 -4.14 -9.59 19.93
C ASP A 54 -3.86 -11.08 19.68
N GLU A 55 -4.62 -11.73 18.81
CA GLU A 55 -4.55 -13.18 18.56
C GLU A 55 -3.99 -13.54 17.18
N ARG A 56 -4.02 -12.63 16.23
CA ARG A 56 -3.74 -12.87 14.81
C ARG A 56 -2.66 -11.97 14.24
N GLU A 57 -1.82 -12.55 13.38
CA GLU A 57 -0.83 -11.77 12.63
C GLU A 57 -1.43 -11.00 11.45
N GLU A 58 -2.57 -11.45 10.92
CA GLU A 58 -3.19 -10.86 9.74
C GLU A 58 -4.71 -10.93 9.80
N ILE A 59 -5.35 -9.79 9.54
CA ILE A 59 -6.81 -9.68 9.46
C ILE A 59 -7.16 -8.94 8.18
N ILE A 60 -8.15 -9.46 7.46
CA ILE A 60 -8.69 -8.85 6.25
C ILE A 60 -10.08 -8.27 6.55
N VAL A 61 -10.22 -6.97 6.34
CA VAL A 61 -11.51 -6.27 6.41
C VAL A 61 -12.09 -6.18 5.01
N ARG A 62 -13.26 -6.76 4.79
CA ARG A 62 -14.00 -6.74 3.51
C ARG A 62 -15.34 -6.04 3.69
N PRO A 63 -15.41 -4.73 3.48
CA PRO A 63 -16.65 -3.97 3.62
C PRO A 63 -17.66 -4.39 2.55
N TYR A 64 -18.86 -4.78 2.95
CA TYR A 64 -19.92 -5.24 2.03
C TYR A 64 -20.83 -4.13 1.53
N LEU A 65 -21.41 -3.36 2.45
CA LEU A 65 -22.53 -2.45 2.15
C LEU A 65 -22.14 -0.98 2.33
N ASP A 66 -21.48 -0.66 3.43
CA ASP A 66 -21.02 0.68 3.74
C ASP A 66 -19.51 0.72 3.88
N VAL A 67 -18.85 0.91 2.74
CA VAL A 67 -17.38 0.92 2.65
C VAL A 67 -16.78 2.03 3.51
N GLU A 68 -17.46 3.19 3.61
CA GLU A 68 -16.97 4.34 4.36
C GLU A 68 -17.02 4.07 5.86
N GLU A 69 -18.16 3.55 6.35
CA GLU A 69 -18.35 3.22 7.75
C GLU A 69 -17.43 2.08 8.18
N SER A 70 -17.36 1.00 7.39
CA SER A 70 -16.50 -0.14 7.67
C SER A 70 -15.01 0.24 7.66
N PHE A 71 -14.59 1.11 6.75
CA PHE A 71 -13.21 1.62 6.72
C PHE A 71 -12.92 2.50 7.93
N ALA A 72 -13.83 3.41 8.31
CA ALA A 72 -13.67 4.27 9.46
C ALA A 72 -13.57 3.43 10.76
N SER A 73 -14.49 2.48 10.95
CA SER A 73 -14.48 1.55 12.09
C SER A 73 -13.16 0.77 12.17
N ALA A 74 -12.72 0.18 11.07
CA ALA A 74 -11.46 -0.56 11.04
C ALA A 74 -10.25 0.33 11.38
N MET A 75 -10.24 1.57 10.94
CA MET A 75 -9.15 2.51 11.27
C MET A 75 -9.20 2.97 12.72
N ASP A 76 -10.39 3.17 13.28
CA ASP A 76 -10.55 3.53 14.70
C ASP A 76 -10.05 2.41 15.62
N GLU A 77 -10.43 1.16 15.35
CA GLU A 77 -9.98 -0.01 16.10
C GLU A 77 -8.46 -0.23 15.94
N THR A 78 -7.95 -0.13 14.71
CA THR A 78 -6.50 -0.21 14.46
C THR A 78 -5.74 0.88 15.23
N CYS A 79 -6.23 2.10 15.22
CA CYS A 79 -5.63 3.22 15.93
C CYS A 79 -5.62 2.98 17.45
N SER A 80 -6.71 2.45 18.00
CA SER A 80 -6.83 2.10 19.42
C SER A 80 -5.84 0.99 19.80
N TRP A 81 -5.72 -0.04 18.96
CA TRP A 81 -4.78 -1.12 19.17
C TRP A 81 -3.33 -0.64 19.12
N ILE A 82 -2.94 0.18 18.13
CA ILE A 82 -1.59 0.74 18.02
C ILE A 82 -1.21 1.54 19.27
N ARG A 83 -2.14 2.33 19.81
CA ARG A 83 -1.90 3.11 21.04
C ARG A 83 -1.71 2.23 22.27
N SER A 84 -2.33 1.07 22.30
CA SER A 84 -2.20 0.09 23.38
C SER A 84 -0.94 -0.78 23.22
N ASN A 85 -0.41 -0.92 22.00
CA ASN A 85 0.73 -1.78 21.65
C ASN A 85 1.85 -1.00 20.93
N PRO A 86 2.45 0.04 21.53
CA PRO A 86 3.30 1.00 20.83
C PRO A 86 4.63 0.43 20.31
N LEU A 87 5.03 -0.77 20.75
CA LEU A 87 6.28 -1.43 20.33
C LEU A 87 6.08 -2.41 19.17
N GLU A 88 4.85 -2.75 18.86
CA GLU A 88 4.52 -3.70 17.77
C GLU A 88 4.65 -3.03 16.40
N LYS A 89 5.18 -3.79 15.46
CA LYS A 89 5.24 -3.34 14.06
C LYS A 89 3.99 -3.76 13.31
N ILE A 90 3.19 -2.77 12.92
CA ILE A 90 1.94 -2.99 12.18
C ILE A 90 2.01 -2.44 10.75
N ALA A 91 1.47 -3.18 9.80
CA ALA A 91 1.17 -2.69 8.46
C ALA A 91 -0.34 -2.49 8.27
N VAL A 92 -0.70 -1.33 7.75
CA VAL A 92 -2.07 -1.00 7.33
C VAL A 92 -2.08 -0.89 5.82
N LEU A 93 -2.73 -1.85 5.16
CA LEU A 93 -2.89 -1.87 3.71
C LEU A 93 -4.30 -1.43 3.32
N ALA A 94 -4.42 -0.24 2.73
CA ALA A 94 -5.64 0.27 2.13
C ALA A 94 -5.64 -0.06 0.63
N ASP A 95 -6.33 -1.11 0.23
CA ASP A 95 -6.43 -1.49 -1.18
C ASP A 95 -7.51 -0.68 -1.89
N GLU A 96 -7.23 -0.23 -3.13
CA GLU A 96 -8.16 0.54 -3.97
C GLU A 96 -8.64 1.87 -3.34
N ALA A 97 -7.71 2.81 -3.15
CA ALA A 97 -7.93 4.13 -2.55
C ALA A 97 -9.20 4.87 -3.06
N ARG A 98 -9.54 4.67 -4.34
CA ARG A 98 -10.74 5.26 -4.95
C ARG A 98 -12.04 4.66 -4.41
N ILE A 99 -12.09 3.34 -4.17
CA ILE A 99 -13.26 2.68 -3.59
C ILE A 99 -13.43 3.11 -2.14
N LEU A 100 -12.34 3.24 -1.41
CA LEU A 100 -12.31 3.74 -0.04
C LEU A 100 -12.55 5.25 0.05
N LYS A 101 -12.71 5.94 -1.09
CA LYS A 101 -12.98 7.39 -1.17
C LYS A 101 -12.00 8.26 -0.37
N LEU A 102 -10.72 7.87 -0.34
CA LEU A 102 -9.71 8.55 0.48
C LEU A 102 -9.53 10.03 0.13
N THR A 103 -9.94 10.48 -1.07
CA THR A 103 -9.93 11.90 -1.47
C THR A 103 -11.20 12.66 -1.11
N ASP A 104 -12.29 11.97 -0.89
CA ASP A 104 -13.63 12.56 -0.81
C ASP A 104 -14.16 12.60 0.63
N VAL A 105 -13.67 11.71 1.49
CA VAL A 105 -14.08 11.56 2.89
C VAL A 105 -12.90 11.75 3.82
N GLU A 106 -13.12 12.47 4.91
CA GLU A 106 -12.14 12.62 5.98
C GLU A 106 -12.22 11.42 6.95
N TYR A 107 -11.08 10.76 7.15
CA TYR A 107 -10.93 9.66 8.10
C TYR A 107 -9.91 10.04 9.19
N PRO A 108 -10.34 10.66 10.32
CA PRO A 108 -9.43 11.19 11.34
C PRO A 108 -8.42 10.16 11.89
N SER A 109 -8.87 8.93 12.14
CA SER A 109 -8.00 7.87 12.64
C SER A 109 -7.00 7.40 11.58
N PHE A 110 -7.41 7.29 10.32
CA PHE A 110 -6.48 6.99 9.24
C PHE A 110 -5.47 8.11 9.03
N ASP A 111 -5.89 9.39 9.08
CA ASP A 111 -4.97 10.52 9.01
C ASP A 111 -3.96 10.50 10.16
N TRP A 112 -4.39 10.15 11.38
CA TRP A 112 -3.47 9.96 12.50
C TRP A 112 -2.47 8.81 12.23
N ILE A 113 -2.92 7.64 11.76
CA ILE A 113 -2.07 6.50 11.39
C ILE A 113 -1.03 6.94 10.34
N VAL A 114 -1.47 7.64 9.30
CA VAL A 114 -0.60 8.15 8.23
C VAL A 114 0.46 9.12 8.78
N ARG A 115 0.07 10.07 9.64
CA ARG A 115 1.01 11.04 10.25
C ARG A 115 1.98 10.40 11.23
N SER A 116 1.58 9.31 11.86
CA SER A 116 2.41 8.52 12.77
C SER A 116 3.30 7.51 12.05
N ALA A 117 3.05 7.26 10.77
CA ALA A 117 3.83 6.31 9.97
C ALA A 117 5.33 6.66 9.95
N GLY A 118 6.15 5.66 10.23
CA GLY A 118 7.59 5.81 10.31
C GLY A 118 8.13 6.33 11.66
N ARG A 119 7.26 6.83 12.56
CA ARG A 119 7.66 7.21 13.92
C ARG A 119 7.35 6.10 14.92
N GLU A 120 6.26 5.38 14.72
CA GLU A 120 5.70 4.42 15.67
C GLU A 120 5.62 3.00 15.08
N SER A 121 6.65 2.57 14.37
CA SER A 121 6.67 1.21 13.76
C SER A 121 5.45 0.90 12.88
N ILE A 122 4.83 1.95 12.31
CA ILE A 122 3.66 1.83 11.46
C ILE A 122 4.09 1.89 9.98
N ASP A 123 3.69 0.89 9.21
CA ASP A 123 3.78 0.91 7.76
C ASP A 123 2.38 1.12 7.15
N VAL A 124 2.22 2.17 6.34
CA VAL A 124 0.98 2.44 5.60
C VAL A 124 1.23 2.15 4.14
N ILE A 125 0.41 1.30 3.56
CA ILE A 125 0.49 0.92 2.15
C ILE A 125 -0.84 1.25 1.49
N ILE A 126 -0.81 1.98 0.39
CA ILE A 126 -2.02 2.38 -0.33
C ILE A 126 -1.88 1.95 -1.78
N THR A 127 -2.88 1.25 -2.30
CA THR A 127 -2.96 0.99 -3.73
C THR A 127 -3.95 1.93 -4.41
N ALA A 128 -3.64 2.33 -5.64
CA ALA A 128 -4.49 3.20 -6.43
C ALA A 128 -4.34 2.94 -7.93
N HIS A 129 -5.38 3.24 -8.70
CA HIS A 129 -5.29 3.20 -10.16
C HIS A 129 -4.53 4.40 -10.71
N ARG A 130 -4.67 5.54 -10.06
CA ARG A 130 -4.09 6.83 -10.48
C ARG A 130 -3.50 7.56 -9.29
N PRO A 131 -2.46 8.38 -9.47
CA PRO A 131 -1.96 9.25 -8.40
C PRO A 131 -3.06 10.14 -7.80
N SER A 132 -4.00 10.61 -8.61
CA SER A 132 -5.11 11.48 -8.18
C SER A 132 -6.12 10.80 -7.25
N ASP A 133 -6.16 9.47 -7.20
CA ASP A 133 -7.03 8.73 -6.29
C ASP A 133 -6.51 8.76 -4.82
N ILE A 134 -5.31 9.30 -4.62
CA ILE A 134 -4.66 9.42 -3.30
C ILE A 134 -4.63 10.90 -2.88
N PRO A 135 -5.01 11.24 -1.64
CA PRO A 135 -4.96 12.60 -1.14
C PRO A 135 -3.58 13.27 -1.32
N VAL A 136 -3.58 14.55 -1.66
CA VAL A 136 -2.33 15.31 -1.94
C VAL A 136 -1.39 15.32 -0.74
N ASN A 137 -1.93 15.48 0.47
CA ASN A 137 -1.16 15.45 1.72
C ASN A 137 -0.45 14.12 1.93
N ILE A 138 -1.10 12.99 1.62
CA ILE A 138 -0.50 11.65 1.72
C ILE A 138 0.59 11.48 0.65
N ARG A 139 0.31 11.89 -0.59
CA ARG A 139 1.30 11.86 -1.68
C ARG A 139 2.56 12.65 -1.35
N ALA A 140 2.39 13.80 -0.68
CA ALA A 140 3.49 14.69 -0.34
C ALA A 140 4.46 14.09 0.69
N ILE A 141 3.98 13.24 1.61
CA ILE A 141 4.77 12.66 2.69
C ILE A 141 5.13 11.19 2.46
N ALA A 142 4.72 10.61 1.32
CA ALA A 142 5.00 9.21 1.01
C ALA A 142 6.50 8.97 0.79
N HIS A 143 7.03 7.95 1.45
CA HIS A 143 8.44 7.57 1.38
C HIS A 143 8.79 6.83 0.11
N TYR A 144 7.86 6.00 -0.39
CA TYR A 144 8.05 5.20 -1.60
C TYR A 144 6.86 5.30 -2.53
N TRP A 145 7.14 5.43 -3.83
CA TRP A 145 6.16 5.29 -4.89
C TRP A 145 6.57 4.13 -5.79
N PHE A 146 5.72 3.13 -5.89
CA PHE A 146 5.82 2.00 -6.80
C PHE A 146 4.89 2.26 -7.98
N VAL A 147 5.44 2.75 -9.08
CA VAL A 147 4.65 3.23 -10.21
C VAL A 147 4.77 2.27 -11.39
N PHE A 148 3.63 1.79 -11.84
CA PHE A 148 3.51 0.97 -13.04
C PHE A 148 3.29 1.84 -14.28
N HIS A 149 3.38 1.21 -15.45
CA HIS A 149 3.17 1.87 -16.74
C HIS A 149 1.86 2.66 -16.79
N THR A 150 1.95 3.90 -17.23
CA THR A 150 0.82 4.75 -17.63
C THR A 150 1.21 5.64 -18.80
N THR A 151 0.23 5.95 -19.65
CA THR A 151 0.37 6.92 -20.75
C THR A 151 -0.56 8.12 -20.56
N GLN A 152 -1.23 8.21 -19.41
CA GLN A 152 -2.15 9.30 -19.10
C GLN A 152 -1.34 10.56 -18.76
N GLU A 153 -1.46 11.61 -19.55
CA GLU A 153 -0.71 12.85 -19.39
C GLU A 153 -0.85 13.48 -18.00
N HIS A 154 -2.07 13.45 -17.44
CA HIS A 154 -2.30 13.97 -16.09
C HIS A 154 -1.53 13.19 -15.03
N ASP A 155 -1.51 11.85 -15.13
CA ASP A 155 -0.79 10.99 -14.19
C ASP A 155 0.73 11.21 -14.32
N LEU A 156 1.23 11.30 -15.56
CA LEU A 156 2.64 11.58 -15.84
C LEU A 156 3.08 12.93 -15.29
N LYS A 157 2.21 13.96 -15.38
CA LYS A 157 2.49 15.27 -14.79
C LYS A 157 2.67 15.18 -13.27
N VAL A 158 1.80 14.46 -12.56
CA VAL A 158 1.94 14.26 -11.11
C VAL A 158 3.22 13.49 -10.76
N ILE A 159 3.60 12.52 -11.58
CA ILE A 159 4.87 11.78 -11.41
C ILE A 159 6.06 12.69 -11.65
N ALA A 160 6.03 13.53 -12.70
CA ALA A 160 7.08 14.50 -13.01
C ALA A 160 7.26 15.53 -11.87
N GLU A 161 6.17 16.04 -11.32
CA GLU A 161 6.20 16.96 -10.17
C GLU A 161 6.89 16.34 -8.94
N ARG A 162 6.81 15.02 -8.77
CA ARG A 162 7.43 14.31 -7.64
C ARG A 162 8.85 13.83 -7.91
N ALA A 163 9.08 13.23 -9.07
CA ALA A 163 10.29 12.44 -9.37
C ALA A 163 11.09 13.00 -10.56
N GLY A 164 10.61 14.08 -11.20
CA GLY A 164 11.24 14.69 -12.38
C GLY A 164 10.69 14.14 -13.71
N ASP A 165 10.91 14.91 -14.77
CA ASP A 165 10.44 14.59 -16.12
C ASP A 165 11.02 13.28 -16.66
N GLU A 166 12.28 12.98 -16.34
CA GLU A 166 12.93 11.72 -16.73
C GLU A 166 12.24 10.50 -16.13
N ALA A 167 11.77 10.59 -14.86
CA ALA A 167 11.01 9.54 -14.22
C ALA A 167 9.66 9.33 -14.89
N ALA A 168 8.96 10.40 -15.23
CA ALA A 168 7.68 10.34 -15.93
C ALA A 168 7.83 9.69 -17.32
N GLU A 169 8.87 10.04 -18.07
CA GLU A 169 9.17 9.43 -19.37
C GLU A 169 9.55 7.95 -19.19
N ALA A 170 10.33 7.62 -18.18
CA ALA A 170 10.65 6.23 -17.87
C ALA A 170 9.38 5.41 -17.57
N VAL A 171 8.42 5.97 -16.80
CA VAL A 171 7.11 5.32 -16.52
C VAL A 171 6.31 5.11 -17.81
N ARG A 172 6.30 6.09 -18.72
CA ARG A 172 5.66 5.97 -20.05
C ARG A 172 6.20 4.81 -20.87
N LEU A 173 7.48 4.51 -20.73
CA LEU A 173 8.18 3.46 -21.47
C LEU A 173 8.20 2.10 -20.77
N LEU A 174 7.73 2.00 -19.54
CA LEU A 174 7.69 0.73 -18.80
C LEU A 174 6.89 -0.33 -19.58
N ARG A 175 7.39 -1.57 -19.55
CA ARG A 175 6.75 -2.75 -20.17
C ARG A 175 6.72 -3.92 -19.19
N ASP A 176 5.91 -4.91 -19.50
CA ASP A 176 5.96 -6.25 -18.90
C ASP A 176 5.91 -6.27 -17.35
N ARG A 177 5.09 -5.41 -16.75
CA ARG A 177 4.96 -5.32 -15.30
C ARG A 177 6.22 -4.81 -14.58
N ASN A 178 7.14 -4.20 -15.31
CA ASN A 178 8.21 -3.43 -14.70
C ASN A 178 7.63 -2.28 -13.90
N ILE A 179 8.33 -1.88 -12.87
CA ILE A 179 7.92 -0.78 -12.00
C ILE A 179 9.05 0.22 -11.86
N LEU A 180 8.69 1.49 -11.80
CA LEU A 180 9.56 2.53 -11.29
C LEU A 180 9.34 2.65 -9.80
N VAL A 181 10.40 2.58 -9.02
CA VAL A 181 10.39 2.80 -7.56
C VAL A 181 11.09 4.11 -7.27
N TRP A 182 10.31 5.11 -6.83
CA TRP A 182 10.82 6.35 -6.26
C TRP A 182 11.05 6.16 -4.77
N ASN A 183 12.20 6.59 -4.28
CA ASN A 183 12.54 6.63 -2.87
C ASN A 183 12.82 8.08 -2.45
N ASP A 184 11.93 8.63 -1.63
CA ASP A 184 11.99 10.01 -1.19
C ASP A 184 13.22 10.30 -0.32
N SER A 185 13.63 9.35 0.52
CA SER A 185 14.75 9.53 1.45
C SER A 185 16.08 9.80 0.76
N ILE A 186 16.25 9.31 -0.46
CA ILE A 186 17.47 9.50 -1.26
C ILE A 186 17.25 10.39 -2.49
N GLY A 187 16.01 10.84 -2.72
CA GLY A 187 15.63 11.69 -3.84
C GLY A 187 15.92 11.07 -5.20
N SER A 188 15.76 9.75 -5.35
CA SER A 188 16.08 9.05 -6.59
C SER A 188 15.10 7.94 -6.91
N TRP A 189 15.10 7.50 -8.17
CA TRP A 189 14.27 6.41 -8.65
C TRP A 189 15.09 5.32 -9.35
N ARG A 190 14.50 4.13 -9.42
CA ARG A 190 15.04 2.98 -10.14
C ARG A 190 13.93 2.20 -10.82
N ILE A 191 14.24 1.54 -11.94
CA ILE A 191 13.34 0.58 -12.58
C ILE A 191 13.67 -0.81 -12.04
N HIS A 192 12.65 -1.51 -11.60
CA HIS A 192 12.74 -2.90 -11.20
C HIS A 192 11.97 -3.77 -12.18
N THR A 193 12.61 -4.83 -12.64
CA THR A 193 11.96 -5.89 -13.41
C THR A 193 11.37 -6.87 -12.44
N LYS A 194 10.09 -7.16 -12.58
CA LYS A 194 9.40 -8.07 -11.70
C LYS A 194 9.73 -9.53 -12.05
N PRO A 195 10.26 -10.33 -11.13
CA PRO A 195 10.41 -11.78 -11.38
C PRO A 195 9.04 -12.41 -11.63
N GLN A 196 8.91 -13.28 -12.63
CA GLN A 196 7.67 -14.01 -12.92
C GLN A 196 7.17 -14.83 -11.73
N THR A 197 8.08 -15.25 -10.85
CA THR A 197 7.81 -16.04 -9.64
C THR A 197 6.94 -15.32 -8.59
N TRP A 198 6.87 -13.99 -8.61
CA TRP A 198 6.07 -13.22 -7.64
C TRP A 198 4.55 -13.43 -7.78
N TYR A 199 4.09 -13.96 -8.91
CA TYR A 199 2.66 -14.16 -9.17
C TYR A 199 2.14 -15.54 -8.79
N HIS A 200 3.02 -16.55 -8.68
CA HIS A 200 2.59 -17.93 -8.45
C HIS A 200 2.70 -18.38 -6.99
N ASP A 201 3.33 -17.63 -6.12
CA ASP A 201 3.68 -18.06 -4.77
C ASP A 201 3.23 -17.14 -3.64
N LEU A 202 2.20 -16.30 -3.84
CA LEU A 202 1.64 -15.48 -2.74
C LEU A 202 1.23 -16.31 -1.52
N ALA A 203 0.77 -17.54 -1.75
CA ALA A 203 0.41 -18.48 -0.69
C ALA A 203 1.60 -19.19 -0.03
N LYS A 204 2.84 -19.05 -0.56
CA LYS A 204 4.02 -19.81 -0.11
C LYS A 204 5.18 -18.97 0.39
N LEU A 205 5.09 -17.63 0.33
CA LEU A 205 6.18 -16.75 0.75
C LEU A 205 6.08 -16.48 2.25
N THR A 206 6.84 -17.22 3.02
CA THR A 206 7.12 -16.86 4.40
C THR A 206 7.92 -15.53 4.45
N PRO A 207 7.70 -14.65 5.45
CA PRO A 207 8.31 -13.31 5.55
C PRO A 207 9.84 -13.28 5.44
N LYS A 208 10.52 -14.41 5.66
CA LYS A 208 12.00 -14.52 5.73
C LYS A 208 12.70 -14.63 4.37
N LYS A 209 11.99 -14.63 3.24
CA LYS A 209 12.59 -14.81 1.89
C LYS A 209 12.24 -13.67 0.94
N PHE A 210 12.46 -12.41 1.35
CA PHE A 210 12.60 -11.35 0.35
C PHE A 210 13.96 -11.51 -0.31
N PRO A 211 14.05 -11.77 -1.62
CA PRO A 211 15.29 -11.49 -2.32
C PRO A 211 15.52 -9.97 -2.17
N GLN A 212 16.64 -9.59 -1.57
CA GLN A 212 17.04 -8.19 -1.53
C GLN A 212 16.88 -7.63 -2.94
N LEU A 213 16.21 -6.48 -3.09
CA LEU A 213 16.01 -5.79 -4.36
C LEU A 213 17.38 -5.30 -4.89
N THR A 214 18.20 -6.24 -5.30
CA THR A 214 19.56 -6.00 -5.80
C THR A 214 19.66 -6.36 -7.28
N ALA A 215 18.93 -5.63 -8.11
CA ALA A 215 19.28 -5.53 -9.52
C ALA A 215 19.49 -4.06 -9.85
N THR A 216 20.69 -3.60 -9.65
CA THR A 216 21.20 -2.36 -10.23
C THR A 216 21.43 -2.58 -11.72
N TYR A 217 20.66 -1.90 -12.56
CA TYR A 217 21.06 -1.72 -13.95
C TYR A 217 21.92 -0.45 -14.02
N PRO A 218 23.12 -0.54 -14.60
CA PRO A 218 23.88 0.64 -14.98
C PRO A 218 23.14 1.35 -16.13
N PHE A 219 23.12 2.67 -16.09
CA PHE A 219 22.77 3.53 -17.22
C PHE A 219 23.78 3.37 -18.33
#